data_aedf4b24b818f1236e189689251c5921
#
_entry.id   aedf4b24b818f1236e189689251c5921
#
_cell.length_a   1.000
_cell.length_b   1.000
_cell.length_c   1.000
_cell.angle_alpha   90.00
_cell.angle_beta   90.00
_cell.angle_gamma   90.00
#
_symmetry.space_group_name_H-M   'P 1'
#
loop_
_entity.id
_entity.type
_entity.pdbx_description
1 polymer ?
#
loop_
_entity_poly.entity_id
_entity_poly.type
_entity_poly.pdbx_seq_one_letter_code
_entity_poly.pdbx_strand_id
1 'polypeptide(L)'
;MTAEKYYGIIPSEHKYVLVLSFRLEADTLNSKEIAKNVIESKGGIAKVADMVSAGLSRQSIKTLYANSYIERVCQGYYKLNSNLELTDEQILLSVVPEFVMCMESALFYYGYSDFMPRVKSIAVPRTASHRIADISPIPLKIYYVANDIYSIGKTTVTENGVQFAVYDRERTICDVFKHRNKIDSEIFNKAVNAYAKDDKKNLSNLTLYSKELRVYKKVTEIMGVLLNG
;
A
#
# COMPACT_ATOMS: atom_id res chain seq x y z
N MET A 1 47.90 -16.89 -13.56
CA MET A 1 47.96 -18.33 -13.24
C MET A 1 46.57 -18.88 -13.54
N THR A 2 46.45 -19.56 -14.64
CA THR A 2 45.16 -19.99 -15.20
C THR A 2 44.62 -21.25 -14.48
N ALA A 3 43.31 -21.32 -14.30
CA ALA A 3 42.59 -22.40 -13.59
C ALA A 3 42.90 -23.83 -14.08
N GLU A 4 43.49 -23.99 -15.27
CA GLU A 4 43.83 -25.30 -15.87
C GLU A 4 44.94 -26.09 -15.12
N LYS A 5 45.75 -25.46 -14.31
CA LYS A 5 46.89 -26.10 -13.61
C LYS A 5 46.48 -26.89 -12.35
N TYR A 6 45.26 -26.67 -11.84
CA TYR A 6 44.75 -27.35 -10.63
C TYR A 6 43.89 -28.59 -10.92
N TYR A 7 43.45 -28.78 -12.17
CA TYR A 7 42.51 -29.86 -12.54
C TYR A 7 43.15 -31.28 -12.53
N GLY A 8 44.46 -31.39 -12.43
CA GLY A 8 45.20 -32.68 -12.52
C GLY A 8 45.32 -33.47 -11.20
N ILE A 9 45.04 -32.85 -10.04
CA ILE A 9 45.42 -33.42 -8.72
C ILE A 9 44.17 -33.85 -7.91
N ILE A 10 42.95 -33.55 -8.38
CA ILE A 10 41.72 -33.82 -7.64
C ILE A 10 41.10 -35.16 -8.10
N PRO A 11 40.82 -36.13 -7.20
CA PRO A 11 40.11 -37.38 -7.52
C PRO A 11 38.80 -37.12 -8.24
N SER A 12 38.43 -38.00 -9.17
CA SER A 12 37.25 -37.83 -10.04
C SER A 12 35.93 -37.54 -9.28
N GLU A 13 35.76 -38.13 -8.12
CA GLU A 13 34.57 -37.87 -7.24
C GLU A 13 34.55 -36.43 -6.70
N HIS A 14 35.69 -35.86 -6.36
CA HIS A 14 35.79 -34.45 -5.89
C HIS A 14 35.60 -33.44 -7.02
N LYS A 15 35.90 -33.80 -8.29
CA LYS A 15 35.62 -32.94 -9.44
C LYS A 15 34.12 -32.72 -9.65
N TYR A 16 33.29 -33.75 -9.50
CA TYR A 16 31.84 -33.62 -9.61
C TYR A 16 31.25 -32.74 -8.52
N VAL A 17 31.73 -32.90 -7.28
CA VAL A 17 31.31 -32.07 -6.15
C VAL A 17 31.66 -30.60 -6.36
N LEU A 18 32.87 -30.31 -6.81
CA LEU A 18 33.33 -28.93 -7.11
C LEU A 18 32.53 -28.32 -8.26
N VAL A 19 32.32 -29.02 -9.36
CA VAL A 19 31.53 -28.51 -10.49
C VAL A 19 30.09 -28.25 -10.09
N LEU A 20 29.47 -29.12 -9.26
CA LEU A 20 28.13 -28.92 -8.74
C LEU A 20 28.05 -27.73 -7.79
N SER A 21 29.06 -27.51 -6.93
CA SER A 21 29.09 -26.35 -6.04
C SER A 21 29.22 -25.04 -6.81
N PHE A 22 30.12 -24.95 -7.80
CA PHE A 22 30.25 -23.78 -8.67
C PHE A 22 28.96 -23.48 -9.46
N ARG A 23 28.27 -24.51 -9.93
CA ARG A 23 27.01 -24.37 -10.65
C ARG A 23 25.89 -23.87 -9.74
N LEU A 24 25.79 -24.42 -8.52
CA LEU A 24 24.86 -23.96 -7.49
C LEU A 24 25.11 -22.51 -7.06
N GLU A 25 26.37 -22.12 -6.93
CA GLU A 25 26.75 -20.75 -6.61
C GLU A 25 26.37 -19.78 -7.75
N ALA A 26 26.64 -20.14 -9.00
CA ALA A 26 26.27 -19.35 -10.18
C ALA A 26 24.75 -19.23 -10.32
N ASP A 27 23.98 -20.30 -10.13
CA ASP A 27 22.54 -20.32 -10.16
C ASP A 27 21.94 -19.46 -9.02
N THR A 28 22.57 -19.49 -7.85
CA THR A 28 22.17 -18.67 -6.70
C THR A 28 22.45 -17.19 -6.93
N LEU A 29 23.60 -16.84 -7.52
CA LEU A 29 23.97 -15.46 -7.86
C LEU A 29 22.99 -14.88 -8.88
N ASN A 30 22.70 -15.62 -9.95
CA ASN A 30 21.70 -15.25 -10.95
C ASN A 30 20.30 -15.06 -10.32
N SER A 31 19.90 -15.96 -9.41
CA SER A 31 18.62 -15.86 -8.71
C SER A 31 18.54 -14.61 -7.83
N LYS A 32 19.62 -14.20 -7.17
CA LYS A 32 19.70 -12.96 -6.38
C LYS A 32 19.53 -11.74 -7.26
N GLU A 33 20.19 -11.69 -8.39
CA GLU A 33 20.13 -10.57 -9.33
C GLU A 33 18.72 -10.42 -9.91
N ILE A 34 18.10 -11.51 -10.36
CA ILE A 34 16.72 -11.50 -10.83
C ILE A 34 15.76 -11.00 -9.73
N ALA A 35 15.86 -11.55 -8.51
CA ALA A 35 15.02 -11.13 -7.41
C ALA A 35 15.17 -9.64 -7.09
N LYS A 36 16.43 -9.13 -7.06
CA LYS A 36 16.72 -7.73 -6.83
C LYS A 36 16.06 -6.85 -7.90
N ASN A 37 16.29 -7.13 -9.17
CA ASN A 37 15.77 -6.36 -10.29
C ASN A 37 14.25 -6.31 -10.28
N VAL A 38 13.58 -7.44 -9.99
CA VAL A 38 12.11 -7.50 -9.90
C VAL A 38 11.61 -6.67 -8.72
N ILE A 39 12.18 -6.83 -7.54
CA ILE A 39 11.75 -6.11 -6.33
C ILE A 39 11.94 -4.59 -6.52
N GLU A 40 13.10 -4.16 -7.02
CA GLU A 40 13.38 -2.74 -7.28
C GLU A 40 12.44 -2.16 -8.35
N SER A 41 12.19 -2.87 -9.44
CA SER A 41 11.26 -2.42 -10.50
C SER A 41 9.81 -2.30 -10.04
N LYS A 42 9.44 -3.00 -8.96
CA LYS A 42 8.10 -2.96 -8.35
C LYS A 42 8.01 -2.00 -7.16
N GLY A 43 9.01 -1.14 -6.95
CA GLY A 43 9.00 -0.16 -5.87
C GLY A 43 9.34 -0.72 -4.49
N GLY A 44 10.10 -1.81 -4.43
CA GLY A 44 10.65 -2.39 -3.20
C GLY A 44 9.92 -3.63 -2.68
N ILE A 45 8.75 -3.97 -3.24
CA ILE A 45 7.99 -5.19 -2.88
C ILE A 45 7.54 -5.90 -4.16
N ALA A 46 7.77 -7.20 -4.25
CA ALA A 46 7.31 -8.04 -5.36
C ALA A 46 6.47 -9.23 -4.89
N LYS A 47 5.51 -9.62 -5.72
CA LYS A 47 4.76 -10.87 -5.55
C LYS A 47 5.60 -12.07 -5.99
N VAL A 48 5.34 -13.22 -5.39
CA VAL A 48 5.89 -14.50 -5.90
C VAL A 48 5.61 -14.67 -7.39
N ALA A 49 4.41 -14.29 -7.86
CA ALA A 49 4.05 -14.39 -9.27
C ALA A 49 4.96 -13.54 -10.17
N ASP A 50 5.30 -12.31 -9.77
CA ASP A 50 6.20 -11.43 -10.52
C ASP A 50 7.61 -12.04 -10.64
N MET A 51 8.13 -12.58 -9.55
CA MET A 51 9.44 -13.25 -9.52
C MET A 51 9.44 -14.52 -10.38
N VAL A 52 8.37 -15.31 -10.34
CA VAL A 52 8.22 -16.51 -11.19
C VAL A 52 8.14 -16.11 -12.67
N SER A 53 7.39 -15.07 -13.01
CA SER A 53 7.31 -14.56 -14.40
C SER A 53 8.64 -14.04 -14.92
N ALA A 54 9.53 -13.58 -14.03
CA ALA A 54 10.89 -13.17 -14.35
C ALA A 54 11.89 -14.33 -14.44
N GLY A 55 11.45 -15.58 -14.27
CA GLY A 55 12.29 -16.78 -14.44
C GLY A 55 12.75 -17.45 -13.14
N LEU A 56 12.36 -16.95 -11.96
CA LEU A 56 12.69 -17.63 -10.71
C LEU A 56 11.79 -18.83 -10.46
N SER A 57 12.38 -19.95 -10.07
CA SER A 57 11.61 -21.08 -9.57
C SER A 57 11.08 -20.78 -8.14
N ARG A 58 9.97 -21.42 -7.77
CA ARG A 58 9.47 -21.31 -6.39
C ARG A 58 10.48 -21.84 -5.36
N GLN A 59 11.32 -22.79 -5.76
CA GLN A 59 12.38 -23.33 -4.92
C GLN A 59 13.50 -22.28 -4.72
N SER A 60 13.92 -21.58 -5.81
CA SER A 60 14.89 -20.50 -5.70
C SER A 60 14.39 -19.39 -4.77
N ILE A 61 13.12 -19.02 -4.84
CA ILE A 61 12.52 -18.01 -3.94
C ILE A 61 12.58 -18.49 -2.47
N LYS A 62 12.27 -19.76 -2.20
CA LYS A 62 12.40 -20.33 -0.85
C LYS A 62 13.85 -20.31 -0.35
N THR A 63 14.80 -20.63 -1.21
CA THR A 63 16.24 -20.59 -0.89
C THR A 63 16.71 -19.16 -0.59
N LEU A 64 16.28 -18.19 -1.39
CA LEU A 64 16.59 -16.77 -1.14
C LEU A 64 16.02 -16.28 0.20
N TYR A 65 14.82 -16.71 0.56
CA TYR A 65 14.20 -16.39 1.84
C TYR A 65 14.93 -17.10 3.02
N ALA A 66 15.24 -18.40 2.87
CA ALA A 66 15.99 -19.16 3.90
C ALA A 66 17.37 -18.57 4.17
N ASN A 67 18.03 -18.06 3.12
CA ASN A 67 19.34 -17.41 3.22
C ASN A 67 19.24 -15.92 3.61
N SER A 68 18.07 -15.45 4.03
CA SER A 68 17.82 -14.06 4.43
C SER A 68 18.22 -13.02 3.38
N TYR A 69 18.20 -13.36 2.09
CA TYR A 69 18.42 -12.40 1.02
C TYR A 69 17.18 -11.57 0.73
N ILE A 70 16.01 -12.20 0.84
CA ILE A 70 14.70 -11.55 0.80
C ILE A 70 13.97 -11.78 2.11
N GLU A 71 13.13 -10.83 2.49
CA GLU A 71 12.28 -10.86 3.67
C GLU A 71 10.82 -10.89 3.27
N ARG A 72 10.01 -11.64 4.02
CA ARG A 72 8.57 -11.74 3.76
C ARG A 72 7.84 -10.57 4.39
N VAL A 73 7.20 -9.75 3.58
CA VAL A 73 6.33 -8.64 4.03
C VAL A 73 4.97 -9.18 4.50
N CYS A 74 4.34 -9.99 3.66
CA CYS A 74 3.11 -10.72 3.97
C CYS A 74 3.00 -11.95 3.07
N GLN A 75 1.87 -12.68 3.14
CA GLN A 75 1.71 -13.90 2.36
C GLN A 75 1.85 -13.64 0.86
N GLY A 76 2.90 -14.19 0.25
CA GLY A 76 3.17 -14.11 -1.18
C GLY A 76 3.86 -12.82 -1.64
N TYR A 77 4.31 -11.95 -0.72
CA TYR A 77 5.01 -10.71 -1.01
C TYR A 77 6.34 -10.64 -0.27
N TYR A 78 7.37 -10.23 -0.99
CA TYR A 78 8.75 -10.20 -0.49
C TYR A 78 9.42 -8.86 -0.83
N LYS A 79 10.29 -8.41 0.04
CA LYS A 79 11.24 -7.30 -0.16
C LYS A 79 12.68 -7.79 -0.05
N LEU A 80 13.64 -6.99 -0.45
CA LEU A 80 15.04 -7.26 -0.12
C LEU A 80 15.25 -7.13 1.39
N ASN A 81 16.07 -7.99 1.96
CA ASN A 81 16.51 -7.84 3.34
C ASN A 81 17.60 -6.75 3.36
N SER A 82 17.16 -5.52 3.48
CA SER A 82 17.99 -4.32 3.54
C SER A 82 17.50 -3.42 4.66
N ASN A 83 18.34 -2.49 5.13
CA ASN A 83 17.96 -1.51 6.15
C ASN A 83 16.96 -0.45 5.63
N LEU A 84 16.43 -0.61 4.43
CA LEU A 84 15.44 0.29 3.86
C LEU A 84 14.07 -0.02 4.48
N GLU A 85 13.58 0.90 5.31
CA GLU A 85 12.22 0.83 5.81
C GLU A 85 11.25 1.31 4.73
N LEU A 86 10.22 0.52 4.50
CA LEU A 86 9.13 0.88 3.58
C LEU A 86 8.02 1.56 4.36
N THR A 87 7.45 2.62 3.79
CA THR A 87 6.30 3.28 4.38
C THR A 87 5.03 2.41 4.25
N ASP A 88 4.05 2.67 5.10
CA ASP A 88 2.74 2.00 5.04
C ASP A 88 2.11 2.15 3.64
N GLU A 89 2.25 3.32 3.02
CA GLU A 89 1.71 3.63 1.69
C GLU A 89 2.38 2.79 0.61
N GLN A 90 3.70 2.59 0.66
CA GLN A 90 4.43 1.70 -0.27
C GLN A 90 3.96 0.25 -0.14
N ILE A 91 3.81 -0.21 1.09
CA ILE A 91 3.30 -1.56 1.37
C ILE A 91 1.88 -1.70 0.84
N LEU A 92 0.99 -0.73 1.13
CA LEU A 92 -0.39 -0.74 0.67
C LEU A 92 -0.50 -0.75 -0.85
N LEU A 93 0.27 0.09 -1.55
CA LEU A 93 0.28 0.13 -3.02
C LEU A 93 0.67 -1.22 -3.64
N SER A 94 1.59 -1.94 -3.00
CA SER A 94 2.02 -3.25 -3.48
C SER A 94 0.95 -4.32 -3.28
N VAL A 95 0.20 -4.26 -2.17
CA VAL A 95 -0.80 -5.27 -1.78
C VAL A 95 -2.19 -4.93 -2.31
N VAL A 96 -2.56 -3.63 -2.32
CA VAL A 96 -3.87 -3.09 -2.69
C VAL A 96 -3.70 -1.92 -3.65
N PRO A 97 -3.30 -2.16 -4.91
CA PRO A 97 -2.90 -1.07 -5.83
C PRO A 97 -4.00 -0.04 -6.12
N GLU A 98 -5.27 -0.41 -5.96
CA GLU A 98 -6.42 0.48 -6.26
C GLU A 98 -7.05 1.09 -4.99
N PHE A 99 -6.36 1.12 -3.85
CA PHE A 99 -6.92 1.76 -2.67
C PHE A 99 -7.00 3.28 -2.82
N VAL A 100 -7.94 3.88 -2.09
CA VAL A 100 -8.01 5.33 -1.86
C VAL A 100 -8.00 5.56 -0.36
N MET A 101 -7.07 6.36 0.16
CA MET A 101 -7.07 6.75 1.56
C MET A 101 -8.35 7.53 1.87
N CYS A 102 -9.04 7.19 2.97
CA CYS A 102 -10.35 7.77 3.31
C CYS A 102 -10.54 7.92 4.82
N MET A 103 -11.67 8.46 5.23
CA MET A 103 -12.12 8.56 6.63
C MET A 103 -11.03 9.09 7.56
N GLU A 104 -10.76 8.41 8.69
CA GLU A 104 -9.82 8.87 9.72
C GLU A 104 -8.40 9.09 9.18
N SER A 105 -7.95 8.27 8.22
CA SER A 105 -6.63 8.45 7.59
C SER A 105 -6.58 9.70 6.70
N ALA A 106 -7.64 9.98 5.94
CA ALA A 106 -7.73 11.20 5.13
C ALA A 106 -7.91 12.45 6.02
N LEU A 107 -8.69 12.35 7.12
CA LEU A 107 -8.80 13.45 8.08
C LEU A 107 -7.45 13.82 8.69
N PHE A 108 -6.64 12.83 9.06
CA PHE A 108 -5.29 13.06 9.57
C PHE A 108 -4.38 13.70 8.51
N TYR A 109 -4.44 13.19 7.28
CA TYR A 109 -3.67 13.71 6.15
C TYR A 109 -3.96 15.20 5.88
N TYR A 110 -5.23 15.64 5.98
CA TYR A 110 -5.62 17.02 5.79
C TYR A 110 -5.45 17.90 7.06
N GLY A 111 -5.00 17.34 8.17
CA GLY A 111 -4.90 18.07 9.45
C GLY A 111 -6.26 18.37 10.10
N TYR A 112 -7.31 17.61 9.74
CA TYR A 112 -8.63 17.71 10.34
C TYR A 112 -8.81 16.84 11.58
N SER A 113 -7.78 16.06 11.93
CA SER A 113 -7.68 15.27 13.17
C SER A 113 -6.25 15.31 13.68
N ASP A 114 -6.07 15.44 14.99
CA ASP A 114 -4.75 15.33 15.64
C ASP A 114 -4.44 13.88 16.00
N PHE A 115 -5.41 12.99 15.90
CA PHE A 115 -5.23 11.58 16.21
C PHE A 115 -4.67 10.85 15.00
N MET A 116 -3.40 10.44 15.10
CA MET A 116 -2.79 9.54 14.14
C MET A 116 -3.49 8.17 14.19
N PRO A 117 -4.16 7.73 13.13
CA PRO A 117 -4.91 6.48 13.16
C PRO A 117 -3.96 5.28 13.21
N ARG A 118 -4.14 4.41 14.21
CA ARG A 118 -3.40 3.13 14.32
C ARG A 118 -3.82 2.13 13.25
N VAL A 119 -5.01 2.30 12.70
CA VAL A 119 -5.61 1.46 11.66
C VAL A 119 -5.82 2.34 10.44
N LYS A 120 -5.19 2.00 9.32
CA LYS A 120 -5.34 2.79 8.08
C LYS A 120 -6.73 2.58 7.49
N SER A 121 -7.45 3.67 7.27
CA SER A 121 -8.77 3.66 6.63
C SER A 121 -8.61 3.82 5.13
N ILE A 122 -9.02 2.80 4.38
CA ILE A 122 -8.96 2.78 2.91
C ILE A 122 -10.31 2.47 2.29
N ALA A 123 -10.59 3.08 1.16
CA ALA A 123 -11.69 2.74 0.29
C ALA A 123 -11.20 1.88 -0.88
N VAL A 124 -11.97 0.88 -1.24
CA VAL A 124 -11.75 0.03 -2.42
C VAL A 124 -13.05 -0.12 -3.19
N PRO A 125 -13.03 -0.42 -4.49
CA PRO A 125 -14.24 -0.74 -5.23
C PRO A 125 -14.99 -1.91 -4.59
N ARG A 126 -16.31 -1.90 -4.68
CA ARG A 126 -17.16 -2.98 -4.12
C ARG A 126 -16.83 -4.36 -4.69
N THR A 127 -16.24 -4.39 -5.88
CA THR A 127 -15.78 -5.60 -6.57
C THR A 127 -14.41 -6.10 -6.09
N ALA A 128 -13.73 -5.35 -5.23
CA ALA A 128 -12.42 -5.74 -4.71
C ALA A 128 -12.51 -7.00 -3.83
N SER A 129 -11.43 -7.74 -3.75
CA SER A 129 -11.35 -8.96 -2.95
C SER A 129 -11.58 -8.69 -1.46
N HIS A 130 -12.41 -9.48 -0.81
CA HIS A 130 -12.60 -9.43 0.65
C HIS A 130 -11.41 -9.97 1.45
N ARG A 131 -10.43 -10.60 0.81
CA ARG A 131 -9.21 -11.11 1.46
C ARG A 131 -8.13 -10.04 1.69
N ILE A 132 -8.38 -8.79 1.30
CA ILE A 132 -7.41 -7.69 1.46
C ILE A 132 -6.99 -7.54 2.94
N ALA A 133 -7.94 -7.62 3.87
CA ALA A 133 -7.66 -7.53 5.29
C ALA A 133 -6.77 -8.67 5.81
N ASP A 134 -6.93 -9.88 5.25
CA ASP A 134 -6.21 -11.08 5.68
C ASP A 134 -4.75 -11.09 5.19
N ILE A 135 -4.48 -10.45 4.06
CA ILE A 135 -3.15 -10.44 3.44
C ILE A 135 -2.34 -9.19 3.78
N SER A 136 -2.98 -8.12 4.23
CA SER A 136 -2.27 -6.87 4.57
C SER A 136 -1.46 -7.03 5.86
N PRO A 137 -0.17 -6.67 5.87
CA PRO A 137 0.63 -6.64 7.09
C PRO A 137 0.31 -5.41 7.97
N ILE A 138 -0.45 -4.45 7.42
CA ILE A 138 -0.86 -3.22 8.08
C ILE A 138 -2.32 -3.37 8.52
N PRO A 139 -2.68 -3.00 9.75
CA PRO A 139 -4.06 -3.00 10.21
C PRO A 139 -4.93 -2.09 9.33
N LEU A 140 -5.98 -2.64 8.72
CA LEU A 140 -6.85 -1.93 7.79
C LEU A 140 -8.30 -1.88 8.25
N LYS A 141 -8.91 -0.72 8.08
CA LYS A 141 -10.36 -0.52 8.08
C LYS A 141 -10.80 -0.26 6.64
N ILE A 142 -11.45 -1.24 6.03
CA ILE A 142 -11.76 -1.24 4.60
C ILE A 142 -13.20 -0.80 4.39
N TYR A 143 -13.38 0.21 3.53
CA TYR A 143 -14.66 0.71 3.06
C TYR A 143 -14.88 0.25 1.63
N TYR A 144 -15.80 -0.68 1.42
CA TYR A 144 -16.21 -1.15 0.10
C TYR A 144 -17.19 -0.16 -0.51
N VAL A 145 -16.75 0.58 -1.51
CA VAL A 145 -17.50 1.68 -2.12
C VAL A 145 -18.08 1.23 -3.46
N ALA A 146 -19.33 1.58 -3.70
CA ALA A 146 -20.00 1.28 -4.97
C ALA A 146 -19.28 2.00 -6.13
N ASN A 147 -19.18 1.31 -7.27
CA ASN A 147 -18.31 1.74 -8.38
C ASN A 147 -18.72 3.11 -8.97
N ASP A 148 -20.01 3.43 -8.96
CA ASP A 148 -20.58 4.70 -9.44
C ASP A 148 -20.12 5.93 -8.63
N ILE A 149 -19.84 5.73 -7.33
CA ILE A 149 -19.40 6.80 -6.42
C ILE A 149 -17.94 6.67 -5.99
N TYR A 150 -17.22 5.64 -6.44
CA TYR A 150 -15.84 5.37 -6.02
C TYR A 150 -14.86 6.43 -6.53
N SER A 151 -15.07 6.95 -7.73
CA SER A 151 -14.20 7.96 -8.36
C SER A 151 -14.47 9.39 -7.89
N ILE A 152 -15.63 9.64 -7.25
CA ILE A 152 -16.02 10.98 -6.80
C ILE A 152 -15.05 11.48 -5.72
N GLY A 153 -14.43 12.63 -5.97
CA GLY A 153 -13.47 13.25 -5.06
C GLY A 153 -12.15 12.49 -4.90
N LYS A 154 -11.86 11.50 -5.78
CA LYS A 154 -10.56 10.83 -5.80
C LYS A 154 -9.51 11.76 -6.37
N THR A 155 -8.43 11.99 -5.62
CA THR A 155 -7.27 12.77 -6.05
C THR A 155 -5.99 11.98 -5.80
N THR A 156 -4.90 12.40 -6.44
CA THR A 156 -3.58 11.78 -6.27
C THR A 156 -2.67 12.75 -5.54
N VAL A 157 -1.95 12.25 -4.56
CA VAL A 157 -1.01 13.02 -3.76
C VAL A 157 0.35 12.33 -3.75
N THR A 158 1.39 13.10 -3.46
CA THR A 158 2.75 12.59 -3.30
C THR A 158 3.22 12.94 -1.90
N GLU A 159 3.61 11.95 -1.12
CA GLU A 159 4.16 12.10 0.21
C GLU A 159 5.40 11.23 0.35
N ASN A 160 6.52 11.81 0.81
CA ASN A 160 7.81 11.12 0.93
C ASN A 160 8.27 10.41 -0.37
N GLY A 161 7.95 10.99 -1.54
CA GLY A 161 8.28 10.40 -2.84
C GLY A 161 7.35 9.28 -3.29
N VAL A 162 6.32 8.95 -2.51
CA VAL A 162 5.31 7.93 -2.81
C VAL A 162 4.04 8.59 -3.31
N GLN A 163 3.56 8.15 -4.47
CA GLN A 163 2.32 8.63 -5.06
C GLN A 163 1.18 7.67 -4.78
N PHE A 164 0.10 8.15 -4.15
CA PHE A 164 -1.08 7.35 -3.84
C PHE A 164 -2.37 8.15 -3.96
N ALA A 165 -3.51 7.45 -3.98
CA ALA A 165 -4.81 8.08 -4.05
C ALA A 165 -5.37 8.38 -2.65
N VAL A 166 -6.01 9.55 -2.50
CA VAL A 166 -6.76 9.97 -1.33
C VAL A 166 -8.08 10.60 -1.78
N TYR A 167 -9.14 10.49 -1.00
CA TYR A 167 -10.31 11.33 -1.23
C TYR A 167 -10.01 12.77 -0.85
N ASP A 168 -10.45 13.72 -1.68
CA ASP A 168 -10.30 15.15 -1.42
C ASP A 168 -11.04 15.58 -0.12
N ARG A 169 -10.86 16.83 0.26
CA ARG A 169 -11.42 17.41 1.48
C ARG A 169 -12.93 17.24 1.54
N GLU A 170 -13.61 17.59 0.48
CA GLU A 170 -15.07 17.61 0.37
C GLU A 170 -15.65 16.21 0.42
N ARG A 171 -15.02 15.26 -0.31
CA ARG A 171 -15.41 13.86 -0.26
C ARG A 171 -15.16 13.28 1.12
N THR A 172 -14.04 13.58 1.74
CA THR A 172 -13.70 13.12 3.09
C THR A 172 -14.74 13.59 4.11
N ILE A 173 -15.14 14.86 4.04
CA ILE A 173 -16.18 15.40 4.90
C ILE A 173 -17.54 14.72 4.63
N CYS A 174 -17.95 14.55 3.37
CA CYS A 174 -19.18 13.83 3.05
C CYS A 174 -19.18 12.38 3.59
N ASP A 175 -18.05 11.68 3.51
CA ASP A 175 -17.92 10.32 4.05
C ASP A 175 -18.04 10.30 5.58
N VAL A 176 -17.48 11.30 6.27
CA VAL A 176 -17.65 11.49 7.72
C VAL A 176 -19.11 11.67 8.11
N PHE A 177 -19.88 12.46 7.37
CA PHE A 177 -21.32 12.58 7.56
C PHE A 177 -22.07 11.28 7.27
N LYS A 178 -21.68 10.56 6.21
CA LYS A 178 -22.27 9.28 5.82
C LYS A 178 -22.07 8.20 6.88
N HIS A 179 -20.91 8.19 7.48
CA HIS A 179 -20.50 7.20 8.48
C HIS A 179 -20.55 7.74 9.92
N ARG A 180 -21.37 8.77 10.19
CA ARG A 180 -21.44 9.46 11.48
C ARG A 180 -21.54 8.53 12.70
N ASN A 181 -22.24 7.40 12.56
CA ASN A 181 -22.45 6.43 13.64
C ASN A 181 -21.23 5.49 13.83
N LYS A 182 -20.21 5.56 12.97
CA LYS A 182 -19.00 4.71 13.00
C LYS A 182 -17.73 5.51 13.32
N ILE A 183 -17.87 6.81 13.51
CA ILE A 183 -16.77 7.72 13.85
C ILE A 183 -17.03 8.32 15.23
N ASP A 184 -15.96 8.51 16.00
CA ASP A 184 -16.04 9.17 17.29
C ASP A 184 -16.59 10.59 17.16
N SER A 185 -17.38 11.03 18.16
CA SER A 185 -18.02 12.34 18.15
C SER A 185 -17.04 13.49 18.23
N GLU A 186 -15.92 13.34 18.93
CA GLU A 186 -14.88 14.35 19.02
C GLU A 186 -14.16 14.50 17.69
N ILE A 187 -13.77 13.38 17.05
CA ILE A 187 -13.16 13.38 15.72
C ILE A 187 -14.10 14.02 14.69
N PHE A 188 -15.40 13.69 14.71
CA PHE A 188 -16.38 14.29 13.84
C PHE A 188 -16.45 15.81 14.02
N ASN A 189 -16.66 16.28 15.24
CA ASN A 189 -16.80 17.71 15.54
C ASN A 189 -15.54 18.47 15.15
N LYS A 190 -14.37 17.93 15.46
CA LYS A 190 -13.08 18.53 15.07
C LYS A 190 -12.95 18.62 13.56
N ALA A 191 -13.24 17.55 12.83
CA ALA A 191 -13.14 17.50 11.38
C ALA A 191 -14.04 18.54 10.69
N VAL A 192 -15.32 18.65 11.09
CA VAL A 192 -16.24 19.59 10.45
C VAL A 192 -15.88 21.05 10.78
N ASN A 193 -15.41 21.33 12.00
CA ASN A 193 -14.93 22.66 12.39
C ASN A 193 -13.63 23.04 11.67
N ALA A 194 -12.70 22.12 11.56
CA ALA A 194 -11.44 22.36 10.83
C ALA A 194 -11.71 22.63 9.34
N TYR A 195 -12.56 21.82 8.71
CA TYR A 195 -12.97 22.05 7.33
C TYR A 195 -13.67 23.41 7.13
N ALA A 196 -14.57 23.80 8.04
CA ALA A 196 -15.26 25.10 7.94
C ALA A 196 -14.27 26.28 7.91
N LYS A 197 -13.12 26.16 8.58
CA LYS A 197 -12.05 27.15 8.65
C LYS A 197 -10.99 27.01 7.56
N ASP A 198 -11.00 25.93 6.77
CA ASP A 198 -9.98 25.69 5.75
C ASP A 198 -10.20 26.63 4.54
N ASP A 199 -9.21 27.44 4.22
CA ASP A 199 -9.24 28.36 3.07
C ASP A 199 -9.25 27.60 1.73
N LYS A 200 -8.84 26.33 1.72
CA LYS A 200 -8.84 25.47 0.53
C LYS A 200 -10.15 24.70 0.33
N LYS A 201 -11.18 24.97 1.15
CA LYS A 201 -12.49 24.35 1.00
C LYS A 201 -13.16 24.73 -0.32
N ASN A 202 -13.86 23.76 -0.92
CA ASN A 202 -14.65 23.98 -2.13
C ASN A 202 -16.13 23.64 -1.87
N LEU A 203 -16.92 24.67 -1.57
CA LEU A 203 -18.35 24.49 -1.22
C LEU A 203 -19.20 23.98 -2.39
N SER A 204 -18.79 24.25 -3.63
CA SER A 204 -19.46 23.70 -4.82
C SER A 204 -19.30 22.19 -4.89
N ASN A 205 -18.07 21.68 -4.70
CA ASN A 205 -17.80 20.25 -4.64
C ASN A 205 -18.47 19.59 -3.43
N LEU A 206 -18.45 20.25 -2.25
CA LEU A 206 -19.14 19.75 -1.07
C LEU A 206 -20.65 19.55 -1.34
N THR A 207 -21.27 20.53 -1.99
CA THR A 207 -22.69 20.48 -2.35
C THR A 207 -22.96 19.34 -3.35
N LEU A 208 -22.13 19.23 -4.39
CA LEU A 208 -22.25 18.17 -5.42
C LEU A 208 -22.09 16.77 -4.79
N TYR A 209 -20.98 16.53 -4.08
CA TYR A 209 -20.69 15.24 -3.50
C TYR A 209 -21.69 14.83 -2.42
N SER A 210 -22.18 15.79 -1.63
CA SER A 210 -23.18 15.51 -0.61
C SER A 210 -24.50 15.01 -1.19
N LYS A 211 -24.88 15.47 -2.38
CA LYS A 211 -26.06 14.97 -3.12
C LYS A 211 -25.82 13.55 -3.65
N GLU A 212 -24.69 13.33 -4.33
CA GLU A 212 -24.33 12.02 -4.87
C GLU A 212 -24.20 10.94 -3.75
N LEU A 213 -23.65 11.32 -2.62
CA LEU A 213 -23.46 10.44 -1.46
C LEU A 213 -24.71 10.35 -0.55
N ARG A 214 -25.79 11.08 -0.89
CA ARG A 214 -27.09 11.09 -0.17
C ARG A 214 -26.97 11.57 1.28
N VAL A 215 -26.12 12.55 1.52
CA VAL A 215 -25.91 13.18 2.84
C VAL A 215 -26.21 14.68 2.85
N TYR A 216 -26.72 15.23 1.74
CA TYR A 216 -26.93 16.67 1.51
C TYR A 216 -27.65 17.35 2.69
N LYS A 217 -28.79 16.83 3.16
CA LYS A 217 -29.55 17.43 4.26
C LYS A 217 -28.72 17.57 5.52
N LYS A 218 -27.99 16.50 5.94
CA LYS A 218 -27.15 16.50 7.14
C LYS A 218 -25.97 17.48 7.01
N VAL A 219 -25.34 17.52 5.82
CA VAL A 219 -24.22 18.43 5.53
C VAL A 219 -24.71 19.87 5.60
N THR A 220 -25.83 20.20 4.96
CA THR A 220 -26.36 21.57 4.91
C THR A 220 -26.79 22.05 6.30
N GLU A 221 -27.43 21.23 7.12
CA GLU A 221 -27.85 21.55 8.47
C GLU A 221 -26.66 21.96 9.36
N ILE A 222 -25.58 21.16 9.38
CA ILE A 222 -24.43 21.41 10.26
C ILE A 222 -23.48 22.44 9.67
N MET A 223 -23.10 22.28 8.40
CA MET A 223 -22.17 23.21 7.76
C MET A 223 -22.78 24.59 7.55
N GLY A 224 -24.09 24.68 7.33
CA GLY A 224 -24.78 25.98 7.23
C GLY A 224 -24.65 26.82 8.49
N VAL A 225 -24.65 26.20 9.67
CA VAL A 225 -24.43 26.91 10.95
C VAL A 225 -22.95 27.32 11.08
N LEU A 226 -22.03 26.41 10.75
CA LEU A 226 -20.57 26.66 10.92
C LEU A 226 -19.99 27.68 9.92
N LEU A 227 -20.61 27.85 8.77
CA LEU A 227 -20.12 28.75 7.72
C LEU A 227 -20.75 30.14 7.79
N ASN A 228 -21.89 30.31 8.47
CA ASN A 228 -22.62 31.58 8.60
C ASN A 228 -22.54 32.16 10.02
N GLY A 229 -21.95 31.47 10.98
CA GLY A 229 -21.68 31.95 12.34
C GLY A 229 -20.26 32.40 12.50
#